data_ef2db5aaa9b0c4a6a8868dae32fecdea
#
_entry.id   ef2db5aaa9b0c4a6a8868dae32fecdea
#
_cell.length_a   1.000
_cell.length_b   1.000
_cell.length_c   1.000
_cell.angle_alpha   90.00
_cell.angle_beta   90.00
_cell.angle_gamma   90.00
#
_symmetry.space_group_name_H-M   'P 1'
#
loop_
_entity.id
_entity.type
_entity.pdbx_description
1 polymer ?
#
loop_
_entity_poly.entity_id
_entity_poly.type
_entity_poly.pdbx_seq_one_letter_code
_entity_poly.pdbx_strand_id
1 'polypeptide(L)'
;MVSATHTARLFRDRVARRRAAPAVVRPGPAWALPGLVFFVLFAVIPMAGVIYLSFTNWNGLTSPQFTGAANWSKFFDDGTVWQSTWITGALLVGNMLIQAPISVLLGVWSAGFQRNRAVLSAIFFLPLLFSTAATAVMWRQLLDPNFGVPAKIGHLNVFGGQWSSIAALILVTSWQYIPFHTLIYQGAARAIPRSLYEAAEIDGAGRVKQFTHITLPQLRNAIVTSTTFMIIGGLTAFDIVLLLTDGGPGTDTSILPFKMYQTAFQTYDFGYGSAIATFLLALATVISLILVKASGYDKMRSTLEGV
;
A
#
# COMPACT_ATOMS: atom_id res chain seq x y z
N MET A 1 9.98 -3.37 71.90
CA MET A 1 9.05 -4.16 71.05
C MET A 1 8.12 -3.26 70.24
N VAL A 2 8.47 -2.01 69.91
CA VAL A 2 7.62 -1.01 69.23
C VAL A 2 8.09 -0.71 67.79
N SER A 3 9.24 -1.23 67.33
CA SER A 3 9.86 -0.87 66.05
C SER A 3 9.38 -1.69 64.81
N ALA A 4 8.90 -2.94 64.99
CA ALA A 4 8.56 -3.80 63.86
C ALA A 4 7.19 -3.51 63.21
N THR A 5 6.25 -2.97 63.98
CA THR A 5 4.90 -2.63 63.51
C THR A 5 4.86 -1.34 62.67
N HIS A 6 5.78 -0.43 62.91
CA HIS A 6 5.84 0.84 62.19
C HIS A 6 6.46 0.68 60.79
N THR A 7 7.49 -0.13 60.67
CA THR A 7 8.12 -0.47 59.37
C THR A 7 7.18 -1.27 58.47
N ALA A 8 6.38 -2.19 59.01
CA ALA A 8 5.41 -2.98 58.24
C ALA A 8 4.26 -2.09 57.70
N ARG A 9 3.82 -1.07 58.46
CA ARG A 9 2.81 -0.11 57.94
C ARG A 9 3.35 0.77 56.82
N LEU A 10 4.57 1.29 56.93
CA LEU A 10 5.19 2.08 55.86
C LEU A 10 5.44 1.29 54.56
N PHE A 11 5.75 0.01 54.68
CA PHE A 11 5.88 -0.87 53.52
C PHE A 11 4.52 -1.15 52.86
N ARG A 12 3.48 -1.38 53.64
CA ARG A 12 2.11 -1.59 53.18
C ARG A 12 1.55 -0.36 52.46
N ASP A 13 1.80 0.83 52.98
CA ASP A 13 1.35 2.10 52.38
C ASP A 13 2.12 2.44 51.10
N ARG A 14 3.41 2.07 51.01
CA ARG A 14 4.19 2.20 49.75
C ARG A 14 3.73 1.23 48.68
N VAL A 15 3.36 0.01 49.03
CA VAL A 15 2.81 -0.98 48.10
C VAL A 15 1.40 -0.60 47.65
N ALA A 16 0.57 -0.06 48.54
CA ALA A 16 -0.75 0.45 48.23
C ALA A 16 -0.69 1.68 47.30
N ARG A 17 0.26 2.60 47.52
CA ARG A 17 0.48 3.76 46.61
C ARG A 17 1.05 3.38 45.24
N ARG A 18 1.78 2.27 45.12
CA ARG A 18 2.23 1.75 43.82
C ARG A 18 1.11 1.07 43.01
N ARG A 19 0.01 0.64 43.63
CA ARG A 19 -1.14 0.02 42.95
C ARG A 19 -2.17 1.02 42.42
N ALA A 20 -2.10 2.28 42.82
CA ALA A 20 -2.87 3.33 42.17
C ALA A 20 -2.09 3.88 40.97
N ALA A 21 -1.91 3.06 39.95
CA ALA A 21 -1.62 3.58 38.62
C ALA A 21 -2.73 4.60 38.32
N PRO A 22 -2.39 5.84 37.88
CA PRO A 22 -3.42 6.81 37.51
C PRO A 22 -4.35 6.12 36.50
N ALA A 23 -5.65 6.10 36.82
CA ALA A 23 -6.65 5.58 35.91
C ALA A 23 -6.44 6.32 34.57
N VAL A 24 -6.05 5.59 33.54
CA VAL A 24 -5.92 6.15 32.20
C VAL A 24 -7.31 6.69 31.86
N VAL A 25 -7.47 8.01 31.96
CA VAL A 25 -8.71 8.69 31.57
C VAL A 25 -8.88 8.42 30.09
N ARG A 26 -9.72 7.46 29.76
CA ARG A 26 -10.05 7.18 28.36
C ARG A 26 -10.75 8.42 27.82
N PRO A 27 -10.19 9.08 26.79
CA PRO A 27 -10.85 10.22 26.17
C PRO A 27 -12.24 9.80 25.72
N GLY A 28 -13.24 10.61 26.04
CA GLY A 28 -14.63 10.34 25.65
C GLY A 28 -14.77 10.33 24.11
N PRO A 29 -15.82 9.71 23.55
CA PRO A 29 -16.03 9.62 22.11
C PRO A 29 -16.11 10.99 21.42
N ALA A 30 -16.41 12.06 22.15
CA ALA A 30 -16.42 13.42 21.65
C ALA A 30 -15.05 13.90 21.09
N TRP A 31 -13.95 13.33 21.55
CA TRP A 31 -12.62 13.63 21.00
C TRP A 31 -12.41 13.13 19.56
N ALA A 32 -13.20 12.16 19.12
CA ALA A 32 -13.18 11.69 17.73
C ALA A 32 -13.99 12.59 16.78
N LEU A 33 -14.88 13.46 17.32
CA LEU A 33 -15.78 14.28 16.53
C LEU A 33 -15.09 15.17 15.48
N PRO A 34 -14.03 15.94 15.77
CA PRO A 34 -13.37 16.77 14.77
C PRO A 34 -12.84 15.95 13.59
N GLY A 35 -12.19 14.82 13.88
CA GLY A 35 -11.70 13.90 12.84
C GLY A 35 -12.84 13.26 12.04
N LEU A 36 -13.92 12.87 12.71
CA LEU A 36 -15.09 12.28 12.06
C LEU A 36 -15.79 13.30 11.14
N VAL A 37 -15.97 14.54 11.60
CA VAL A 37 -16.56 15.60 10.78
C VAL A 37 -15.72 15.85 9.53
N PHE A 38 -14.39 15.97 9.68
CA PHE A 38 -13.50 16.13 8.56
C PHE A 38 -13.60 14.95 7.58
N PHE A 39 -13.59 13.72 8.08
CA PHE A 39 -13.72 12.52 7.26
C PHE A 39 -15.07 12.48 6.51
N VAL A 40 -16.17 12.80 7.17
CA VAL A 40 -17.48 12.81 6.51
C VAL A 40 -17.53 13.88 5.42
N LEU A 41 -17.06 15.09 5.68
CA LEU A 41 -17.13 16.19 4.72
C LEU A 41 -16.22 15.96 3.50
N PHE A 42 -15.02 15.43 3.68
CA PHE A 42 -14.01 15.34 2.62
C PHE A 42 -13.82 13.94 2.02
N ALA A 43 -14.39 12.90 2.62
CA ALA A 43 -14.38 11.56 2.06
C ALA A 43 -15.78 11.03 1.77
N VAL A 44 -16.66 10.94 2.79
CA VAL A 44 -17.96 10.27 2.63
C VAL A 44 -18.87 11.01 1.68
N ILE A 45 -18.99 12.36 1.82
CA ILE A 45 -19.86 13.18 0.96
C ILE A 45 -19.40 13.15 -0.51
N PRO A 46 -18.11 13.38 -0.86
CA PRO A 46 -17.66 13.24 -2.24
C PRO A 46 -17.84 11.82 -2.81
N MET A 47 -17.59 10.77 -2.03
CA MET A 47 -17.84 9.40 -2.46
C MET A 47 -19.33 9.15 -2.77
N ALA A 48 -20.23 9.61 -1.89
CA ALA A 48 -21.66 9.54 -2.14
C ALA A 48 -22.07 10.34 -3.39
N GLY A 49 -21.43 11.50 -3.61
CA GLY A 49 -21.59 12.29 -4.82
C GLY A 49 -21.20 11.54 -6.09
N VAL A 50 -20.05 10.87 -6.10
CA VAL A 50 -19.60 10.04 -7.23
C VAL A 50 -20.57 8.89 -7.49
N ILE A 51 -21.04 8.21 -6.43
CA ILE A 51 -22.04 7.14 -6.56
C ILE A 51 -23.34 7.69 -7.17
N TYR A 52 -23.81 8.85 -6.71
CA TYR A 52 -25.01 9.49 -7.28
C TYR A 52 -24.81 9.84 -8.76
N LEU A 53 -23.66 10.46 -9.12
CA LEU A 53 -23.34 10.85 -10.49
C LEU A 53 -23.24 9.64 -11.43
N SER A 54 -22.91 8.47 -10.94
CA SER A 54 -22.87 7.24 -11.75
C SER A 54 -24.23 6.84 -12.33
N PHE A 55 -25.34 7.37 -11.79
CA PHE A 55 -26.69 7.17 -12.27
C PHE A 55 -27.23 8.37 -13.10
N THR A 56 -26.34 9.29 -13.49
CA THR A 56 -26.72 10.50 -14.22
C THR A 56 -25.95 10.60 -15.55
N ASN A 57 -26.54 11.29 -16.50
CA ASN A 57 -25.82 11.83 -17.64
C ASN A 57 -25.36 13.25 -17.28
N TRP A 58 -24.05 13.47 -17.20
CA TRP A 58 -23.47 14.74 -16.82
C TRP A 58 -22.13 14.98 -17.51
N ASN A 59 -22.00 16.14 -18.14
CA ASN A 59 -20.80 16.58 -18.85
C ASN A 59 -19.94 17.59 -18.04
N GLY A 60 -20.28 17.84 -16.78
CA GLY A 60 -19.59 18.80 -15.92
C GLY A 60 -20.05 20.26 -16.08
N LEU A 61 -20.82 20.61 -17.11
CA LEU A 61 -21.22 21.98 -17.43
C LEU A 61 -22.73 22.23 -17.18
N THR A 62 -23.55 21.26 -17.49
CA THR A 62 -25.01 21.32 -17.33
C THR A 62 -25.43 20.73 -15.99
N SER A 63 -26.68 20.83 -15.62
CA SER A 63 -27.24 20.09 -14.49
C SER A 63 -27.23 18.58 -14.77
N PRO A 64 -26.84 17.72 -13.81
CA PRO A 64 -26.86 16.27 -13.98
C PRO A 64 -28.31 15.79 -14.22
N GLN A 65 -28.51 15.01 -15.28
CA GLN A 65 -29.79 14.41 -15.62
C GLN A 65 -29.81 12.95 -15.14
N PHE A 66 -30.80 12.60 -14.32
CA PHE A 66 -30.91 11.22 -13.85
C PHE A 66 -31.32 10.29 -14.99
N THR A 67 -30.50 9.25 -15.27
CA THR A 67 -30.69 8.26 -16.36
C THR A 67 -30.82 6.83 -15.83
N GLY A 68 -30.97 6.65 -14.53
CA GLY A 68 -31.03 5.32 -13.92
C GLY A 68 -29.74 4.53 -14.16
N ALA A 69 -29.85 3.27 -14.53
CA ALA A 69 -28.72 2.36 -14.69
C ALA A 69 -28.05 2.41 -16.09
N ALA A 70 -28.30 3.41 -16.91
CA ALA A 70 -27.77 3.47 -18.29
C ALA A 70 -26.22 3.42 -18.33
N ASN A 71 -25.52 4.14 -17.45
CA ASN A 71 -24.06 4.10 -17.35
C ASN A 71 -23.55 2.73 -16.90
N TRP A 72 -24.30 2.04 -16.05
CA TRP A 72 -23.93 0.70 -15.59
C TRP A 72 -24.14 -0.35 -16.69
N SER A 73 -25.21 -0.25 -17.51
CA SER A 73 -25.36 -1.08 -18.69
C SER A 73 -24.18 -0.87 -19.65
N LYS A 74 -23.87 0.41 -19.98
CA LYS A 74 -22.69 0.77 -20.78
C LYS A 74 -21.39 0.20 -20.20
N PHE A 75 -21.22 0.26 -18.88
CA PHE A 75 -20.04 -0.25 -18.18
C PHE A 75 -19.84 -1.76 -18.42
N PHE A 76 -20.91 -2.54 -18.28
CA PHE A 76 -20.80 -4.00 -18.44
C PHE A 76 -20.58 -4.43 -19.91
N ASP A 77 -21.03 -3.63 -20.86
CA ASP A 77 -20.87 -3.87 -22.29
C ASP A 77 -19.54 -3.32 -22.85
N ASP A 78 -18.84 -2.45 -22.11
CA ASP A 78 -17.60 -1.81 -22.55
C ASP A 78 -16.38 -2.74 -22.37
N GLY A 79 -15.96 -3.38 -23.45
CA GLY A 79 -14.78 -4.25 -23.48
C GLY A 79 -13.49 -3.52 -23.06
N THR A 80 -13.38 -2.19 -23.25
CA THR A 80 -12.18 -1.43 -22.85
C THR A 80 -12.08 -1.26 -21.35
N VAL A 81 -13.18 -1.23 -20.63
CA VAL A 81 -13.19 -1.22 -19.15
C VAL A 81 -12.68 -2.56 -18.61
N TRP A 82 -13.12 -3.67 -19.19
CA TRP A 82 -12.66 -5.01 -18.80
C TRP A 82 -11.18 -5.22 -19.13
N GLN A 83 -10.73 -4.73 -20.30
CA GLN A 83 -9.30 -4.71 -20.63
C GLN A 83 -8.50 -3.91 -19.59
N SER A 84 -8.95 -2.70 -19.24
CA SER A 84 -8.29 -1.85 -18.23
C SER A 84 -8.30 -2.50 -16.84
N THR A 85 -9.36 -3.22 -16.49
CA THR A 85 -9.45 -3.99 -15.25
C THR A 85 -8.43 -5.13 -15.23
N TRP A 86 -8.30 -5.86 -16.34
CA TRP A 86 -7.29 -6.91 -16.50
C TRP A 86 -5.86 -6.38 -16.38
N ILE A 87 -5.56 -5.27 -17.08
CA ILE A 87 -4.24 -4.63 -17.02
C ILE A 87 -3.92 -4.15 -15.60
N THR A 88 -4.91 -3.57 -14.89
CA THR A 88 -4.77 -3.20 -13.47
C THR A 88 -4.40 -4.42 -12.62
N GLY A 89 -5.08 -5.54 -12.83
CA GLY A 89 -4.80 -6.80 -12.15
C GLY A 89 -3.40 -7.35 -12.48
N ALA A 90 -3.01 -7.32 -13.75
CA ALA A 90 -1.69 -7.79 -14.20
C ALA A 90 -0.55 -6.95 -13.60
N LEU A 91 -0.69 -5.61 -13.59
CA LEU A 91 0.27 -4.71 -12.94
C LEU A 91 0.34 -4.95 -11.42
N LEU A 92 -0.80 -5.09 -10.77
CA LEU A 92 -0.88 -5.38 -9.34
C LEU A 92 -0.12 -6.67 -8.99
N VAL A 93 -0.45 -7.76 -9.67
CA VAL A 93 0.17 -9.07 -9.44
C VAL A 93 1.66 -9.03 -9.77
N GLY A 94 2.04 -8.43 -10.91
CA GLY A 94 3.44 -8.28 -11.31
C GLY A 94 4.26 -7.49 -10.28
N ASN A 95 3.72 -6.38 -9.78
CA ASN A 95 4.34 -5.61 -8.71
C ASN A 95 4.48 -6.44 -7.42
N MET A 96 3.44 -7.17 -7.01
CA MET A 96 3.50 -8.00 -5.80
C MET A 96 4.55 -9.10 -5.92
N LEU A 97 4.65 -9.77 -7.09
CA LEU A 97 5.63 -10.84 -7.32
C LEU A 97 7.07 -10.36 -7.28
N ILE A 98 7.34 -9.10 -7.61
CA ILE A 98 8.68 -8.51 -7.58
C ILE A 98 8.93 -7.80 -6.26
N GLN A 99 8.04 -6.92 -5.83
CA GLN A 99 8.26 -6.08 -4.65
C GLN A 99 8.27 -6.88 -3.35
N ALA A 100 7.35 -7.85 -3.17
CA ALA A 100 7.23 -8.55 -1.90
C ALA A 100 8.49 -9.37 -1.56
N PRO A 101 8.99 -10.29 -2.44
CA PRO A 101 10.16 -11.07 -2.10
C PRO A 101 11.42 -10.22 -1.93
N ILE A 102 11.64 -9.23 -2.81
CA ILE A 102 12.82 -8.36 -2.74
C ILE A 102 12.77 -7.54 -1.44
N SER A 103 11.62 -6.96 -1.10
CA SER A 103 11.47 -6.14 0.11
C SER A 103 11.63 -6.96 1.40
N VAL A 104 11.12 -8.20 1.44
CA VAL A 104 11.31 -9.11 2.58
C VAL A 104 12.79 -9.41 2.77
N LEU A 105 13.49 -9.83 1.70
CA LEU A 105 14.90 -10.18 1.75
C LEU A 105 15.76 -8.99 2.17
N LEU A 106 15.53 -7.81 1.57
CA LEU A 106 16.24 -6.59 1.92
C LEU A 106 15.90 -6.10 3.33
N GLY A 107 14.64 -6.23 3.75
CA GLY A 107 14.19 -5.85 5.09
C GLY A 107 14.86 -6.68 6.17
N VAL A 108 14.91 -8.01 6.01
CA VAL A 108 15.59 -8.92 6.93
C VAL A 108 17.10 -8.69 6.91
N TRP A 109 17.71 -8.57 5.71
CA TRP A 109 19.13 -8.28 5.59
C TRP A 109 19.51 -6.97 6.27
N SER A 110 18.73 -5.91 6.03
CA SER A 110 18.98 -4.59 6.62
C SER A 110 18.62 -4.52 8.11
N ALA A 111 17.92 -5.49 8.69
CA ALA A 111 17.67 -5.60 10.12
C ALA A 111 18.93 -6.00 10.90
N GLY A 112 19.92 -6.68 10.32
CA GLY A 112 21.20 -7.11 10.95
C GLY A 112 22.15 -5.96 11.34
N PHE A 113 23.22 -6.23 12.05
CA PHE A 113 24.27 -5.26 12.45
C PHE A 113 25.37 -5.20 11.38
N GLN A 114 25.41 -4.15 10.58
CA GLN A 114 26.45 -3.93 9.56
C GLN A 114 27.05 -2.53 9.67
N ARG A 115 28.39 -2.45 9.52
CA ARG A 115 29.15 -1.19 9.71
C ARG A 115 28.77 -0.08 8.73
N ASN A 116 28.48 -0.42 7.46
CA ASN A 116 28.16 0.55 6.40
C ASN A 116 26.65 0.71 6.13
N ARG A 117 25.83 0.19 7.02
CA ARG A 117 24.40 0.09 6.85
C ARG A 117 23.69 1.42 6.68
N ALA A 118 24.12 2.45 7.41
CA ALA A 118 23.49 3.79 7.33
C ALA A 118 23.65 4.38 5.93
N VAL A 119 24.85 4.28 5.34
CA VAL A 119 25.14 4.79 3.99
C VAL A 119 24.37 4.01 2.93
N LEU A 120 24.43 2.66 2.99
CA LEU A 120 23.71 1.81 2.06
C LEU A 120 22.19 2.02 2.14
N SER A 121 21.65 2.18 3.37
CA SER A 121 20.24 2.50 3.56
C SER A 121 19.88 3.87 2.99
N ALA A 122 20.70 4.89 3.19
CA ALA A 122 20.45 6.21 2.64
C ALA A 122 20.37 6.20 1.11
N ILE A 123 21.30 5.52 0.44
CA ILE A 123 21.30 5.37 -1.03
C ILE A 123 20.08 4.57 -1.50
N PHE A 124 19.78 3.48 -0.81
CA PHE A 124 18.68 2.59 -1.16
C PHE A 124 17.30 3.28 -1.01
N PHE A 125 17.16 4.19 -0.04
CA PHE A 125 15.91 4.92 0.18
C PHE A 125 15.75 6.18 -0.67
N LEU A 126 16.77 6.58 -1.44
CA LEU A 126 16.71 7.71 -2.37
C LEU A 126 15.48 7.69 -3.29
N PRO A 127 15.12 6.56 -3.93
CA PRO A 127 13.95 6.51 -4.82
C PRO A 127 12.66 6.97 -4.17
N LEU A 128 12.49 6.72 -2.88
CA LEU A 128 11.28 7.08 -2.13
C LEU A 128 11.12 8.59 -1.91
N LEU A 129 12.20 9.35 -2.04
CA LEU A 129 12.20 10.81 -1.89
C LEU A 129 11.70 11.54 -3.15
N PHE A 130 11.70 10.85 -4.30
CA PHE A 130 11.15 11.43 -5.53
C PHE A 130 9.63 11.34 -5.54
N SER A 131 8.97 12.40 -6.04
CA SER A 131 7.55 12.30 -6.36
C SER A 131 7.33 11.29 -7.49
N THR A 132 6.17 10.66 -7.55
CA THR A 132 5.82 9.73 -8.63
C THR A 132 5.92 10.39 -10.00
N ALA A 133 5.53 11.67 -10.09
CA ALA A 133 5.66 12.44 -11.33
C ALA A 133 7.12 12.62 -11.77
N ALA A 134 8.01 13.00 -10.84
CA ALA A 134 9.44 13.14 -11.14
C ALA A 134 10.05 11.80 -11.57
N THR A 135 9.68 10.72 -10.87
CA THR A 135 10.10 9.35 -11.22
C THR A 135 9.64 8.97 -12.62
N ALA A 136 8.36 9.20 -12.94
CA ALA A 136 7.82 8.87 -14.27
C ALA A 136 8.55 9.61 -15.39
N VAL A 137 8.73 10.93 -15.25
CA VAL A 137 9.43 11.75 -16.28
C VAL A 137 10.88 11.33 -16.42
N MET A 138 11.60 11.12 -15.31
CA MET A 138 12.98 10.65 -15.32
C MET A 138 13.12 9.30 -16.05
N TRP A 139 12.28 8.32 -15.68
CA TRP A 139 12.34 7.00 -16.31
C TRP A 139 11.86 6.99 -17.75
N ARG A 140 10.91 7.86 -18.12
CA ARG A 140 10.48 8.03 -19.51
C ARG A 140 11.66 8.45 -20.40
N GLN A 141 12.48 9.40 -19.93
CA GLN A 141 13.68 9.82 -20.64
C GLN A 141 14.76 8.74 -20.64
N LEU A 142 14.94 8.06 -19.52
CA LEU A 142 15.94 7.01 -19.39
C LEU A 142 15.64 5.80 -20.28
N LEU A 143 14.36 5.47 -20.48
CA LEU A 143 13.90 4.34 -21.29
C LEU A 143 13.55 4.72 -22.74
N ASP A 144 13.80 5.99 -23.14
CA ASP A 144 13.55 6.44 -24.51
C ASP A 144 14.41 5.65 -25.52
N PRO A 145 13.79 5.08 -26.60
CA PRO A 145 14.52 4.26 -27.57
C PRO A 145 15.51 5.03 -28.43
N ASN A 146 15.40 6.37 -28.51
CA ASN A 146 16.26 7.20 -29.33
C ASN A 146 17.37 7.89 -28.56
N PHE A 147 17.08 8.31 -27.30
CA PHE A 147 18.00 9.14 -26.52
C PHE A 147 18.42 8.49 -25.21
N GLY A 148 17.65 7.51 -24.72
CA GLY A 148 17.87 6.85 -23.43
C GLY A 148 18.89 5.71 -23.48
N VAL A 149 18.90 4.89 -22.44
CA VAL A 149 19.75 3.69 -22.33
C VAL A 149 19.48 2.70 -23.48
N PRO A 150 18.23 2.43 -23.89
CA PRO A 150 17.93 1.53 -25.00
C PRO A 150 18.62 1.92 -26.32
N ALA A 151 18.78 3.21 -26.59
CA ALA A 151 19.50 3.72 -27.78
C ALA A 151 20.95 3.21 -27.86
N LYS A 152 21.60 3.00 -26.69
CA LYS A 152 22.99 2.59 -26.58
C LYS A 152 23.19 1.07 -26.65
N ILE A 153 22.13 0.29 -26.42
CA ILE A 153 22.18 -1.19 -26.33
C ILE A 153 21.38 -1.91 -27.45
N GLY A 154 21.08 -1.23 -28.54
CA GLY A 154 20.45 -1.84 -29.73
C GLY A 154 19.07 -1.28 -30.06
N HIS A 155 18.75 -0.04 -29.65
CA HIS A 155 17.48 0.64 -29.94
C HIS A 155 16.23 -0.15 -29.54
N LEU A 156 16.25 -0.80 -28.36
CA LEU A 156 15.13 -1.54 -27.84
C LEU A 156 13.95 -0.60 -27.59
N ASN A 157 12.83 -0.83 -28.27
CA ASN A 157 11.61 -0.09 -28.02
C ASN A 157 10.88 -0.67 -26.79
N VAL A 158 11.21 -0.17 -25.61
CA VAL A 158 10.63 -0.62 -24.35
C VAL A 158 9.12 -0.38 -24.30
N PHE A 159 8.65 0.68 -24.94
CA PHE A 159 7.23 1.05 -25.00
C PHE A 159 6.56 0.63 -26.33
N GLY A 160 7.17 -0.28 -27.11
CA GLY A 160 6.66 -0.71 -28.40
C GLY A 160 5.62 -1.82 -28.36
N GLY A 161 5.34 -2.41 -27.20
CA GLY A 161 4.36 -3.47 -27.05
C GLY A 161 3.77 -3.54 -25.65
N GLN A 162 2.65 -4.24 -25.51
CA GLN A 162 1.91 -4.34 -24.23
C GLN A 162 2.79 -4.87 -23.09
N TRP A 163 3.37 -6.05 -23.28
CA TRP A 163 4.11 -6.71 -22.20
C TRP A 163 5.42 -6.00 -21.82
N SER A 164 6.11 -5.41 -22.80
CA SER A 164 7.31 -4.61 -22.52
C SER A 164 6.96 -3.33 -21.77
N SER A 165 5.86 -2.66 -22.11
CA SER A 165 5.39 -1.46 -21.40
C SER A 165 4.90 -1.78 -20.00
N ILE A 166 4.19 -2.90 -19.80
CA ILE A 166 3.79 -3.39 -18.47
C ILE A 166 5.03 -3.74 -17.62
N ALA A 167 6.03 -4.41 -18.22
CA ALA A 167 7.28 -4.72 -17.53
C ALA A 167 8.05 -3.46 -17.12
N ALA A 168 8.06 -2.43 -17.98
CA ALA A 168 8.66 -1.14 -17.65
C ALA A 168 7.94 -0.45 -16.48
N LEU A 169 6.60 -0.45 -16.48
CA LEU A 169 5.81 0.07 -15.37
C LEU A 169 6.11 -0.67 -14.05
N ILE A 170 6.18 -2.00 -14.10
CA ILE A 170 6.53 -2.83 -12.93
C ILE A 170 7.94 -2.53 -12.45
N LEU A 171 8.91 -2.39 -13.35
CA LEU A 171 10.29 -2.05 -13.02
C LEU A 171 10.35 -0.69 -12.29
N VAL A 172 9.74 0.34 -12.87
CA VAL A 172 9.79 1.71 -12.34
C VAL A 172 9.08 1.80 -10.99
N THR A 173 7.89 1.25 -10.89
CA THR A 173 7.13 1.24 -9.63
C THR A 173 7.82 0.39 -8.56
N SER A 174 8.42 -0.74 -8.94
CA SER A 174 9.18 -1.57 -8.00
C SER A 174 10.44 -0.85 -7.50
N TRP A 175 11.19 -0.20 -8.38
CA TRP A 175 12.34 0.61 -8.00
C TRP A 175 11.96 1.71 -6.99
N GLN A 176 10.81 2.36 -7.18
CA GLN A 176 10.35 3.43 -6.30
C GLN A 176 9.85 2.91 -4.94
N TYR A 177 9.07 1.82 -4.92
CA TYR A 177 8.32 1.41 -3.72
C TYR A 177 8.93 0.24 -2.94
N ILE A 178 9.87 -0.54 -3.49
CA ILE A 178 10.62 -1.57 -2.73
C ILE A 178 11.21 -0.99 -1.44
N PRO A 179 11.83 0.21 -1.41
CA PRO A 179 12.34 0.80 -0.19
C PRO A 179 11.29 0.99 0.90
N PHE A 180 10.08 1.43 0.55
CA PHE A 180 8.97 1.60 1.49
C PHE A 180 8.60 0.28 2.18
N HIS A 181 8.39 -0.76 1.38
CA HIS A 181 8.05 -2.08 1.89
C HIS A 181 9.20 -2.70 2.70
N THR A 182 10.45 -2.44 2.29
CA THR A 182 11.65 -2.84 3.02
C THR A 182 11.68 -2.27 4.44
N LEU A 183 11.28 -1.00 4.64
CA LEU A 183 11.20 -0.39 5.98
C LEU A 183 10.20 -1.10 6.89
N ILE A 184 9.04 -1.50 6.37
CA ILE A 184 8.04 -2.25 7.12
C ILE A 184 8.63 -3.58 7.60
N TYR A 185 9.26 -4.34 6.70
CA TYR A 185 9.89 -5.62 7.05
C TYR A 185 11.10 -5.46 7.95
N GLN A 186 11.91 -4.42 7.75
CA GLN A 186 13.06 -4.12 8.60
C GLN A 186 12.63 -3.83 10.05
N GLY A 187 11.57 -3.04 10.24
CA GLY A 187 11.03 -2.75 11.56
C GLY A 187 10.55 -4.02 12.27
N ALA A 188 9.78 -4.85 11.57
CA ALA A 188 9.26 -6.10 12.10
C ALA A 188 10.39 -7.12 12.38
N ALA A 189 11.38 -7.24 11.49
CA ALA A 189 12.51 -8.17 11.68
C ALA A 189 13.38 -7.78 12.90
N ARG A 190 13.51 -6.49 13.19
CA ARG A 190 14.24 -6.02 14.40
C ARG A 190 13.52 -6.34 15.70
N ALA A 191 12.22 -6.51 15.67
CA ALA A 191 11.42 -6.85 16.84
C ALA A 191 11.48 -8.34 17.21
N ILE A 192 12.02 -9.20 16.34
CA ILE A 192 12.15 -10.64 16.61
C ILE A 192 13.21 -10.86 17.71
N PRO A 193 12.87 -11.55 18.82
CA PRO A 193 13.80 -11.81 19.91
C PRO A 193 15.03 -12.61 19.44
N ARG A 194 16.22 -12.17 19.82
CA ARG A 194 17.49 -12.86 19.49
C ARG A 194 17.57 -14.27 20.05
N SER A 195 16.96 -14.50 21.22
CA SER A 195 16.91 -15.81 21.86
C SER A 195 16.36 -16.93 20.96
N LEU A 196 15.45 -16.60 20.04
CA LEU A 196 14.93 -17.57 19.08
C LEU A 196 16.00 -18.04 18.10
N TYR A 197 16.88 -17.15 17.65
CA TYR A 197 17.97 -17.47 16.75
C TYR A 197 19.08 -18.21 17.49
N GLU A 198 19.40 -17.80 18.71
CA GLU A 198 20.40 -18.47 19.58
C GLU A 198 19.99 -19.92 19.89
N ALA A 199 18.71 -20.15 20.20
CA ALA A 199 18.19 -21.51 20.41
C ALA A 199 18.31 -22.37 19.13
N ALA A 200 17.93 -21.79 17.98
CA ALA A 200 18.02 -22.47 16.70
C ALA A 200 19.46 -22.78 16.28
N GLU A 201 20.44 -21.95 16.67
CA GLU A 201 21.88 -22.23 16.45
C GLU A 201 22.36 -23.42 17.29
N ILE A 202 21.92 -23.53 18.55
CA ILE A 202 22.19 -24.69 19.41
C ILE A 202 21.63 -25.97 18.79
N ASP A 203 20.41 -25.88 18.18
CA ASP A 203 19.77 -27.01 17.48
C ASP A 203 20.39 -27.30 16.10
N GLY A 204 21.46 -26.58 15.71
CA GLY A 204 22.16 -26.77 14.43
C GLY A 204 21.38 -26.24 13.20
N ALA A 205 20.44 -25.36 13.40
CA ALA A 205 19.66 -24.76 12.29
C ALA A 205 20.50 -23.73 11.53
N GLY A 206 20.80 -24.02 10.27
CA GLY A 206 21.46 -23.07 9.36
C GLY A 206 20.56 -21.86 9.00
N ARG A 207 21.15 -20.83 8.39
CA ARG A 207 20.50 -19.54 8.07
C ARG A 207 19.19 -19.67 7.28
N VAL A 208 19.11 -20.60 6.33
CA VAL A 208 17.91 -20.83 5.53
C VAL A 208 16.78 -21.38 6.41
N LYS A 209 17.08 -22.34 7.31
CA LYS A 209 16.09 -22.86 8.26
C LYS A 209 15.62 -21.78 9.23
N GLN A 210 16.53 -20.96 9.76
CA GLN A 210 16.17 -19.83 10.61
C GLN A 210 15.27 -18.82 9.87
N PHE A 211 15.58 -18.51 8.61
CA PHE A 211 14.75 -17.61 7.80
C PHE A 211 13.33 -18.18 7.59
N THR A 212 13.23 -19.43 7.16
CA THR A 212 11.92 -20.02 6.80
C THR A 212 11.06 -20.40 8.01
N HIS A 213 11.66 -20.81 9.14
CA HIS A 213 10.92 -21.34 10.29
C HIS A 213 10.82 -20.33 11.45
N ILE A 214 11.69 -19.32 11.51
CA ILE A 214 11.62 -18.28 12.55
C ILE A 214 11.23 -16.93 11.93
N THR A 215 12.07 -16.43 11.02
CA THR A 215 11.90 -15.06 10.51
C THR A 215 10.58 -14.89 9.74
N LEU A 216 10.35 -15.70 8.73
CA LEU A 216 9.20 -15.57 7.84
C LEU A 216 7.83 -15.72 8.57
N PRO A 217 7.64 -16.68 9.49
CA PRO A 217 6.42 -16.75 10.30
C PRO A 217 6.24 -15.55 11.22
N GLN A 218 7.31 -15.04 11.83
CA GLN A 218 7.25 -13.85 12.69
C GLN A 218 6.92 -12.55 11.90
N LEU A 219 7.27 -12.49 10.61
CA LEU A 219 6.94 -11.38 9.72
C LEU A 219 5.49 -11.40 9.20
N ARG A 220 4.66 -12.39 9.57
CA ARG A 220 3.30 -12.54 9.04
C ARG A 220 2.49 -11.25 9.05
N ASN A 221 2.50 -10.52 10.16
CA ASN A 221 1.74 -9.27 10.30
C ASN A 221 2.30 -8.17 9.39
N ALA A 222 3.62 -8.08 9.27
CA ALA A 222 4.28 -7.13 8.36
C ALA A 222 4.00 -7.49 6.89
N ILE A 223 3.94 -8.79 6.54
CA ILE A 223 3.56 -9.26 5.20
C ILE A 223 2.14 -8.83 4.86
N VAL A 224 1.19 -9.06 5.77
CA VAL A 224 -0.21 -8.62 5.56
C VAL A 224 -0.30 -7.11 5.38
N THR A 225 0.34 -6.34 6.26
CA THR A 225 0.35 -4.87 6.18
C THR A 225 0.96 -4.40 4.87
N SER A 226 2.13 -4.91 4.50
CA SER A 226 2.83 -4.56 3.26
C SER A 226 2.01 -4.93 2.02
N THR A 227 1.42 -6.13 1.99
CA THR A 227 0.54 -6.59 0.91
C THR A 227 -0.68 -5.70 0.76
N THR A 228 -1.28 -5.27 1.88
CA THR A 228 -2.41 -4.34 1.86
C THR A 228 -2.02 -3.00 1.20
N PHE A 229 -0.85 -2.44 1.56
CA PHE A 229 -0.36 -1.21 0.91
C PHE A 229 -0.04 -1.43 -0.58
N MET A 230 0.54 -2.56 -0.96
CA MET A 230 0.79 -2.89 -2.38
C MET A 230 -0.51 -2.93 -3.18
N ILE A 231 -1.57 -3.53 -2.63
CA ILE A 231 -2.86 -3.64 -3.32
C ILE A 231 -3.53 -2.28 -3.44
N ILE A 232 -3.61 -1.50 -2.35
CA ILE A 232 -4.19 -0.16 -2.38
C ILE A 232 -3.40 0.73 -3.35
N GLY A 233 -2.07 0.74 -3.26
CA GLY A 233 -1.19 1.51 -4.14
C GLY A 233 -1.35 1.12 -5.61
N GLY A 234 -1.43 -0.19 -5.91
CA GLY A 234 -1.63 -0.68 -7.27
C GLY A 234 -2.99 -0.32 -7.87
N LEU A 235 -4.06 -0.32 -7.07
CA LEU A 235 -5.40 0.10 -7.50
C LEU A 235 -5.52 1.62 -7.71
N THR A 236 -4.62 2.41 -7.15
CA THR A 236 -4.61 3.88 -7.25
C THR A 236 -3.45 4.45 -8.07
N ALA A 237 -2.68 3.60 -8.74
CA ALA A 237 -1.45 3.94 -9.48
C ALA A 237 -1.72 4.73 -10.77
N PHE A 238 -2.44 5.85 -10.69
CA PHE A 238 -2.83 6.67 -11.84
C PHE A 238 -1.66 7.47 -12.42
N ASP A 239 -0.93 8.21 -11.56
CA ASP A 239 0.08 9.19 -11.99
C ASP A 239 1.20 8.57 -12.81
N ILE A 240 1.65 7.38 -12.42
CA ILE A 240 2.77 6.70 -13.09
C ILE A 240 2.38 6.29 -14.51
N VAL A 241 1.15 5.80 -14.72
CA VAL A 241 0.68 5.42 -16.05
C VAL A 241 0.46 6.63 -16.92
N LEU A 242 -0.18 7.68 -16.39
CA LEU A 242 -0.40 8.93 -17.10
C LEU A 242 0.91 9.52 -17.62
N LEU A 243 1.95 9.58 -16.79
CA LEU A 243 3.18 10.31 -17.10
C LEU A 243 4.24 9.47 -17.79
N LEU A 244 4.29 8.16 -17.57
CA LEU A 244 5.28 7.26 -18.18
C LEU A 244 4.83 6.75 -19.54
N THR A 245 3.59 6.27 -19.67
CA THR A 245 3.11 5.58 -20.87
C THR A 245 1.90 6.25 -21.53
N ASP A 246 1.21 7.15 -20.82
CA ASP A 246 -0.05 7.76 -21.26
C ASP A 246 -1.10 6.70 -21.74
N GLY A 247 -1.12 5.55 -21.04
CA GLY A 247 -1.98 4.41 -21.40
C GLY A 247 -1.52 3.58 -22.59
N GLY A 248 -0.46 3.98 -23.30
CA GLY A 248 0.01 3.41 -24.57
C GLY A 248 0.98 2.23 -24.45
N PRO A 249 1.33 1.62 -25.62
CA PRO A 249 0.83 1.92 -26.97
C PRO A 249 -0.66 1.58 -27.12
N GLY A 250 -1.40 2.44 -27.84
CA GLY A 250 -2.86 2.33 -27.92
C GLY A 250 -3.53 2.39 -26.53
N THR A 251 -4.09 1.28 -26.07
CA THR A 251 -4.69 1.13 -24.72
C THR A 251 -3.99 0.06 -23.87
N ASP A 252 -2.81 -0.38 -24.30
CA ASP A 252 -2.11 -1.55 -23.75
C ASP A 252 -1.65 -1.41 -22.30
N THR A 253 -1.52 -0.19 -21.79
CA THR A 253 -1.21 0.09 -20.39
C THR A 253 -2.29 0.92 -19.72
N SER A 254 -3.46 1.06 -20.35
CA SER A 254 -4.60 1.77 -19.77
C SER A 254 -5.18 0.99 -18.59
N ILE A 255 -4.80 1.38 -17.38
CA ILE A 255 -5.37 0.86 -16.14
C ILE A 255 -6.72 1.50 -15.83
N LEU A 256 -7.49 0.87 -14.96
CA LEU A 256 -8.84 1.33 -14.63
C LEU A 256 -8.90 2.78 -14.10
N PRO A 257 -8.02 3.25 -13.19
CA PRO A 257 -7.97 4.66 -12.80
C PRO A 257 -7.67 5.61 -13.96
N PHE A 258 -6.80 5.19 -14.91
CA PHE A 258 -6.49 5.99 -16.08
C PHE A 258 -7.68 6.06 -17.05
N LYS A 259 -8.38 4.96 -17.28
CA LYS A 259 -9.61 4.89 -18.08
C LYS A 259 -10.70 5.79 -17.48
N MET A 260 -10.87 5.77 -16.16
CA MET A 260 -11.79 6.66 -15.43
C MET A 260 -11.45 8.13 -15.72
N TYR A 261 -10.16 8.50 -15.62
CA TYR A 261 -9.70 9.85 -15.88
C TYR A 261 -9.95 10.28 -17.34
N GLN A 262 -9.60 9.43 -18.32
CA GLN A 262 -9.86 9.69 -19.72
C GLN A 262 -11.37 9.96 -19.96
N THR A 263 -12.22 9.09 -19.42
CA THR A 263 -13.68 9.21 -19.60
C THR A 263 -14.23 10.48 -18.97
N ALA A 264 -13.83 10.78 -17.73
CA ALA A 264 -14.38 11.96 -17.05
C ALA A 264 -13.80 13.27 -17.59
N PHE A 265 -12.45 13.37 -17.75
CA PHE A 265 -11.78 14.65 -17.96
C PHE A 265 -11.30 14.88 -19.40
N GLN A 266 -11.10 13.83 -20.21
CA GLN A 266 -10.73 14.02 -21.61
C GLN A 266 -11.96 13.97 -22.54
N THR A 267 -12.94 13.10 -22.24
CA THR A 267 -14.17 13.00 -23.04
C THR A 267 -15.37 13.73 -22.41
N TYR A 268 -15.19 14.34 -21.23
CA TYR A 268 -16.23 15.06 -20.49
C TYR A 268 -17.50 14.26 -20.19
N ASP A 269 -17.38 12.94 -20.11
CA ASP A 269 -18.48 12.04 -19.71
C ASP A 269 -18.35 11.72 -18.20
N PHE A 270 -18.66 12.72 -17.36
CA PHE A 270 -18.55 12.60 -15.91
C PHE A 270 -19.49 11.55 -15.34
N GLY A 271 -20.67 11.38 -15.92
CA GLY A 271 -21.62 10.36 -15.50
C GLY A 271 -21.03 8.95 -15.64
N TYR A 272 -20.53 8.62 -16.80
CA TYR A 272 -19.90 7.33 -17.05
C TYR A 272 -18.57 7.18 -16.33
N GLY A 273 -17.73 8.22 -16.29
CA GLY A 273 -16.50 8.21 -15.48
C GLY A 273 -16.77 7.95 -14.00
N SER A 274 -17.89 8.47 -13.47
CA SER A 274 -18.34 8.20 -12.09
C SER A 274 -18.77 6.74 -11.89
N ALA A 275 -19.34 6.08 -12.91
CA ALA A 275 -19.65 4.65 -12.83
C ALA A 275 -18.35 3.82 -12.72
N ILE A 276 -17.32 4.13 -13.53
CA ILE A 276 -16.01 3.50 -13.46
C ILE A 276 -15.36 3.75 -12.09
N ALA A 277 -15.42 4.99 -11.57
CA ALA A 277 -14.90 5.34 -10.25
C ALA A 277 -15.61 4.58 -9.12
N THR A 278 -16.94 4.44 -9.21
CA THR A 278 -17.73 3.69 -8.23
C THR A 278 -17.38 2.21 -8.24
N PHE A 279 -17.16 1.63 -9.41
CA PHE A 279 -16.68 0.24 -9.53
C PHE A 279 -15.28 0.07 -8.90
N LEU A 280 -14.35 0.97 -9.19
CA LEU A 280 -13.01 0.95 -8.61
C LEU A 280 -13.06 1.06 -7.07
N LEU A 281 -13.92 1.94 -6.55
CA LEU A 281 -14.15 2.11 -5.12
C LEU A 281 -14.70 0.81 -4.49
N ALA A 282 -15.70 0.20 -5.12
CA ALA A 282 -16.28 -1.07 -4.67
C ALA A 282 -15.22 -2.18 -4.68
N LEU A 283 -14.45 -2.30 -5.76
CA LEU A 283 -13.37 -3.27 -5.91
C LEU A 283 -12.32 -3.11 -4.80
N ALA A 284 -11.82 -1.89 -4.60
CA ALA A 284 -10.84 -1.58 -3.56
C ALA A 284 -11.38 -1.88 -2.16
N THR A 285 -12.65 -1.54 -1.89
CA THR A 285 -13.31 -1.81 -0.61
C THR A 285 -13.45 -3.31 -0.36
N VAL A 286 -13.94 -4.08 -1.34
CA VAL A 286 -14.10 -5.53 -1.22
C VAL A 286 -12.76 -6.21 -0.96
N ILE A 287 -11.74 -5.87 -1.75
CA ILE A 287 -10.39 -6.45 -1.57
C ILE A 287 -9.85 -6.09 -0.18
N SER A 288 -9.97 -4.83 0.26
CA SER A 288 -9.51 -4.39 1.58
C SER A 288 -10.22 -5.15 2.71
N LEU A 289 -11.53 -5.33 2.62
CA LEU A 289 -12.30 -6.09 3.61
C LEU A 289 -11.89 -7.57 3.65
N ILE A 290 -11.66 -8.19 2.49
CA ILE A 290 -11.16 -9.57 2.40
C ILE A 290 -9.78 -9.68 3.08
N LEU A 291 -8.87 -8.74 2.81
CA LEU A 291 -7.54 -8.71 3.41
C LEU A 291 -7.60 -8.54 4.94
N VAL A 292 -8.38 -7.59 5.43
CA VAL A 292 -8.56 -7.36 6.87
C VAL A 292 -9.11 -8.62 7.54
N LYS A 293 -10.12 -9.26 6.95
CA LYS A 293 -10.70 -10.50 7.49
C LYS A 293 -9.73 -11.67 7.42
N ALA A 294 -9.01 -11.83 6.30
CA ALA A 294 -8.02 -12.91 6.12
C ALA A 294 -6.78 -12.73 7.01
N SER A 295 -6.43 -11.48 7.35
CA SER A 295 -5.30 -11.17 8.22
C SER A 295 -5.50 -11.60 9.68
N GLY A 296 -6.75 -11.83 10.10
CA GLY A 296 -7.07 -12.11 11.50
C GLY A 296 -6.74 -10.91 12.40
N TYR A 297 -6.97 -9.69 11.91
CA TYR A 297 -6.70 -8.43 12.62
C TYR A 297 -7.30 -8.42 14.03
N ASP A 298 -8.45 -9.06 14.23
CA ASP A 298 -9.07 -9.23 15.56
C ASP A 298 -8.24 -10.10 16.53
N LYS A 299 -7.32 -10.92 16.00
CA LYS A 299 -6.38 -11.75 16.79
C LYS A 299 -5.05 -11.06 17.03
N MET A 300 -4.80 -9.93 16.37
CA MET A 300 -3.61 -9.10 16.56
C MET A 300 -3.73 -8.16 17.79
N ARG A 301 -4.72 -8.34 18.64
CA ARG A 301 -4.74 -7.70 19.97
C ARG A 301 -3.45 -8.06 20.65
N SER A 302 -2.70 -7.02 20.97
CA SER A 302 -1.37 -7.12 21.52
C SER A 302 -1.37 -8.05 22.74
N THR A 303 -0.45 -9.00 22.78
CA THR A 303 -0.08 -9.75 23.97
C THR A 303 0.44 -8.86 25.11
N LEU A 304 0.39 -7.55 24.94
CA LEU A 304 0.71 -6.54 25.97
C LEU A 304 -0.42 -6.31 26.99
N GLU A 305 -1.61 -6.87 26.80
CA GLU A 305 -2.69 -6.85 27.81
C GLU A 305 -2.59 -7.99 28.83
N GLY A 306 -1.52 -8.77 28.79
CA GLY A 306 -1.29 -9.97 29.65
C GLY A 306 -0.12 -9.85 30.64
N VAL A 307 0.29 -8.64 31.06
CA VAL A 307 1.23 -8.45 32.17
C VAL A 307 0.57 -7.63 33.28
#